data_d279753ab2b102e9f2b21cca86cc0472
#
_entry.id   d279753ab2b102e9f2b21cca86cc0472
#
_cell.length_a   1.000
_cell.length_b   1.000
_cell.length_c   1.000
_cell.angle_alpha   90.00
_cell.angle_beta   90.00
_cell.angle_gamma   90.00
#
_symmetry.space_group_name_H-M   'P 1'
#
loop_
_entity.id
_entity.type
_entity.pdbx_description
1 polymer ?
#
loop_
_entity_poly.entity_id
_entity_poly.type
_entity_poly.pdbx_seq_one_letter_code
_entity_poly.pdbx_strand_id
1 'polypeptide(L)'
;RVGVTTSVSVDHATPAAFYAHDPSRGSYYKIGTDLYKAGFDFYAGSDFIDPNNKDNKDGNSENLYTMAEKNGYTIARGYKDYLKKCKKADKMILFQSEKASEKDRTAIPYAIDRTKDDLTLADITRSAINFLSKDLSKGFFLMVEGGKIDWACHSNDAATAFHEVADMDEAVKVAYEFYSQHPDETLIVVTADHETGGFVLGTGAYKLNLQVLKNQKVSESGFTRI
;
A
#
# COMPACT_ATOMS: atom_id res chain seq x y z
N ARG A 1 6.25 17.78 4.99
CA ARG A 1 5.11 16.86 4.97
C ARG A 1 5.56 15.42 4.84
N VAL A 2 4.79 14.47 5.36
CA VAL A 2 5.16 13.05 5.34
C VAL A 2 3.97 12.22 4.86
N GLY A 3 4.25 11.26 3.96
CA GLY A 3 3.31 10.24 3.52
C GLY A 3 3.91 8.84 3.64
N VAL A 4 3.10 7.88 4.06
CA VAL A 4 3.46 6.46 4.11
C VAL A 4 2.35 5.67 3.43
N THR A 5 2.71 4.93 2.38
CA THR A 5 1.74 4.26 1.51
C THR A 5 2.19 2.85 1.15
N THR A 6 1.23 1.97 0.91
CA THR A 6 1.50 0.56 0.67
C THR A 6 0.39 -0.11 -0.14
N SER A 7 0.68 -1.23 -0.77
CA SER A 7 -0.32 -2.11 -1.36
C SER A 7 -0.91 -3.13 -0.37
N VAL A 8 -0.38 -3.19 0.85
CA VAL A 8 -0.94 -3.99 1.96
C VAL A 8 -1.70 -3.10 2.95
N SER A 9 -2.01 -3.57 4.16
CA SER A 9 -2.67 -2.74 5.17
C SER A 9 -1.73 -1.67 5.73
N VAL A 10 -2.30 -0.54 6.14
CA VAL A 10 -1.50 0.58 6.66
C VAL A 10 -0.79 0.24 7.98
N ASP A 11 -1.29 -0.73 8.73
CA ASP A 11 -0.75 -1.24 9.99
C ASP A 11 0.11 -2.49 9.81
N HIS A 12 0.47 -2.86 8.56
CA HIS A 12 1.45 -3.92 8.26
C HIS A 12 2.88 -3.49 8.66
N ALA A 13 3.79 -4.46 8.79
CA ALA A 13 5.12 -4.25 9.35
C ALA A 13 5.94 -3.16 8.67
N THR A 14 6.01 -3.13 7.34
CA THR A 14 6.82 -2.17 6.58
C THR A 14 6.32 -0.73 6.74
N PRO A 15 5.04 -0.39 6.47
CA PRO A 15 4.56 0.95 6.74
C PRO A 15 4.64 1.31 8.22
N ALA A 16 4.36 0.37 9.13
CA ALA A 16 4.43 0.57 10.56
C ALA A 16 5.83 0.96 11.06
N ALA A 17 6.90 0.45 10.45
CA ALA A 17 8.26 0.80 10.81
C ALA A 17 8.58 2.30 10.70
N PHE A 18 7.81 3.06 9.94
CA PHE A 18 7.96 4.50 9.80
C PHE A 18 7.29 5.31 10.91
N TYR A 19 6.34 4.74 11.63
CA TYR A 19 5.54 5.50 12.60
C TYR A 19 5.27 4.80 13.93
N ALA A 20 5.39 3.48 14.02
CA ALA A 20 5.05 2.71 15.21
C ALA A 20 6.28 2.23 15.99
N HIS A 21 6.08 2.02 17.30
CA HIS A 21 7.09 1.49 18.23
C HIS A 21 6.49 0.34 19.03
N ASP A 22 6.32 -0.81 18.39
CA ASP A 22 5.82 -2.01 19.03
C ASP A 22 6.76 -3.20 18.78
N PRO A 23 7.08 -4.03 19.78
CA PRO A 23 7.96 -5.18 19.60
C PRO A 23 7.33 -6.31 18.77
N SER A 24 6.01 -6.28 18.57
CA SER A 24 5.27 -7.29 17.81
C SER A 24 4.58 -6.71 16.60
N ARG A 25 4.94 -7.19 15.41
CA ARG A 25 4.27 -6.83 14.16
C ARG A 25 2.78 -7.24 14.12
N GLY A 26 2.36 -8.14 15.00
CA GLY A 26 0.97 -8.61 15.11
C GLY A 26 0.08 -7.73 16.00
N SER A 27 0.62 -6.72 16.65
CA SER A 27 -0.15 -5.78 17.50
C SER A 27 -0.89 -4.73 16.65
N TYR A 28 -1.66 -5.15 15.66
CA TYR A 28 -2.25 -4.29 14.63
C TYR A 28 -3.03 -3.10 15.17
N TYR A 29 -3.89 -3.32 16.16
CA TYR A 29 -4.64 -2.22 16.78
C TYR A 29 -3.73 -1.17 17.40
N LYS A 30 -2.72 -1.61 18.18
CA LYS A 30 -1.76 -0.72 18.81
C LYS A 30 -0.91 0.04 17.79
N ILE A 31 -0.44 -0.66 16.76
CA ILE A 31 0.24 -0.06 15.61
C ILE A 31 -0.66 1.01 14.97
N GLY A 32 -1.94 0.69 14.74
CA GLY A 32 -2.91 1.65 14.22
C GLY A 32 -3.08 2.89 15.11
N THR A 33 -2.99 2.76 16.45
CA THR A 33 -3.01 3.93 17.35
C THR A 33 -1.76 4.79 17.23
N ASP A 34 -0.59 4.18 16.98
CA ASP A 34 0.66 4.91 16.82
C ASP A 34 0.68 5.77 15.54
N LEU A 35 -0.05 5.37 14.51
CA LEU A 35 -0.27 6.18 13.30
C LEU A 35 -0.76 7.59 13.64
N TYR A 36 -1.70 7.71 14.54
CA TYR A 36 -2.24 9.01 14.97
C TYR A 36 -1.27 9.80 15.82
N LYS A 37 -0.43 9.14 16.62
CA LYS A 37 0.63 9.77 17.43
C LYS A 37 1.73 10.36 16.55
N ALA A 38 2.12 9.64 15.48
CA ALA A 38 3.07 10.13 14.49
C ALA A 38 2.51 11.33 13.72
N GLY A 39 1.22 11.32 13.43
CA GLY A 39 0.50 12.48 12.91
C GLY A 39 0.89 12.89 11.50
N PHE A 40 1.41 11.99 10.66
CA PHE A 40 1.79 12.28 9.28
C PHE A 40 0.62 12.80 8.45
N ASP A 41 0.91 13.44 7.33
CA ASP A 41 -0.11 14.14 6.53
C ASP A 41 -0.94 13.19 5.66
N PHE A 42 -0.33 12.06 5.22
CA PHE A 42 -0.96 11.14 4.29
C PHE A 42 -0.61 9.68 4.59
N TYR A 43 -1.63 8.85 4.68
CA TYR A 43 -1.47 7.39 4.71
C TYR A 43 -2.33 6.75 3.62
N ALA A 44 -1.87 5.65 3.04
CA ALA A 44 -2.69 4.86 2.14
C ALA A 44 -2.32 3.37 2.17
N GLY A 45 -3.33 2.53 2.02
CA GLY A 45 -3.20 1.08 1.94
C GLY A 45 -4.56 0.42 1.75
N SER A 46 -4.61 -0.88 2.00
CA SER A 46 -5.88 -1.60 1.88
C SER A 46 -6.90 -1.20 2.93
N ASP A 47 -6.54 -1.27 4.20
CA ASP A 47 -7.38 -0.92 5.35
C ASP A 47 -6.57 -1.01 6.66
N PHE A 48 -7.24 -1.01 7.83
CA PHE A 48 -6.73 -1.53 9.10
C PHE A 48 -7.10 -3.01 9.24
N ILE A 49 -6.17 -3.85 9.71
CA ILE A 49 -6.43 -5.28 9.95
C ILE A 49 -7.37 -5.46 11.14
N ASP A 50 -7.07 -4.78 12.24
CA ASP A 50 -7.89 -4.85 13.46
C ASP A 50 -8.35 -3.46 13.96
N PRO A 51 -9.36 -2.86 13.33
CA PRO A 51 -9.83 -1.54 13.72
C PRO A 51 -10.56 -1.48 15.06
N ASN A 52 -10.97 -2.63 15.60
CA ASN A 52 -11.81 -2.71 16.81
C ASN A 52 -11.09 -3.29 18.01
N ASN A 53 -9.81 -3.67 17.91
CA ASN A 53 -9.07 -4.35 18.97
C ASN A 53 -9.76 -5.65 19.44
N LYS A 54 -9.94 -6.59 18.53
CA LYS A 54 -10.70 -7.84 18.75
C LYS A 54 -10.17 -8.67 19.94
N ASP A 55 -8.87 -8.55 20.25
CA ASP A 55 -8.24 -9.28 21.33
C ASP A 55 -8.47 -8.61 22.70
N ASN A 56 -9.01 -7.39 22.74
CA ASN A 56 -9.36 -6.73 23.99
C ASN A 56 -10.67 -7.27 24.56
N LYS A 57 -10.56 -8.13 25.57
CA LYS A 57 -11.70 -8.77 26.23
C LYS A 57 -12.59 -7.77 26.99
N ASP A 58 -12.11 -6.59 27.31
CA ASP A 58 -12.84 -5.57 28.06
C ASP A 58 -13.78 -4.73 27.19
N GLY A 59 -13.70 -4.86 25.85
CA GLY A 59 -14.61 -4.23 24.89
C GLY A 59 -14.57 -2.70 24.85
N ASN A 60 -13.63 -2.06 25.54
CA ASN A 60 -13.58 -0.60 25.75
C ASN A 60 -12.64 0.13 24.78
N SER A 61 -12.16 -0.53 23.72
CA SER A 61 -11.27 0.09 22.77
C SER A 61 -12.03 0.95 21.77
N GLU A 62 -11.56 2.17 21.54
CA GLU A 62 -12.12 3.04 20.52
C GLU A 62 -11.79 2.52 19.11
N ASN A 63 -12.74 2.55 18.21
CA ASN A 63 -12.53 2.14 16.81
C ASN A 63 -11.51 3.07 16.13
N LEU A 64 -10.55 2.49 15.36
CA LEU A 64 -9.49 3.25 14.70
C LEU A 64 -10.03 4.28 13.70
N TYR A 65 -11.13 4.03 13.02
CA TYR A 65 -11.72 5.03 12.11
C TYR A 65 -12.25 6.26 12.87
N THR A 66 -12.88 6.04 14.01
CA THR A 66 -13.32 7.12 14.91
C THR A 66 -12.13 7.91 15.44
N MET A 67 -11.03 7.23 15.80
CA MET A 67 -9.78 7.89 16.18
C MET A 67 -9.22 8.73 15.05
N ALA A 68 -9.27 8.24 13.78
CA ALA A 68 -8.82 9.01 12.62
C ALA A 68 -9.54 10.35 12.53
N GLU A 69 -10.87 10.33 12.58
CA GLU A 69 -11.70 11.54 12.51
C GLU A 69 -11.38 12.52 13.65
N LYS A 70 -11.26 12.02 14.88
CA LYS A 70 -10.89 12.85 16.06
C LYS A 70 -9.49 13.46 15.93
N ASN A 71 -8.57 12.82 15.22
CA ASN A 71 -7.22 13.33 14.97
C ASN A 71 -7.11 14.15 13.67
N GLY A 72 -8.25 14.55 13.08
CA GLY A 72 -8.31 15.45 11.94
C GLY A 72 -8.06 14.80 10.59
N TYR A 73 -8.09 13.46 10.51
CA TYR A 73 -7.97 12.76 9.25
C TYR A 73 -9.31 12.68 8.52
N THR A 74 -9.28 12.98 7.25
CA THR A 74 -10.37 12.63 6.33
C THR A 74 -10.10 11.25 5.74
N ILE A 75 -11.05 10.33 5.90
CA ILE A 75 -10.95 8.99 5.29
C ILE A 75 -11.60 9.02 3.91
N ALA A 76 -10.87 8.53 2.91
CA ALA A 76 -11.36 8.29 1.56
C ALA A 76 -11.34 6.79 1.24
N ARG A 77 -12.37 6.29 0.56
CA ARG A 77 -12.52 4.89 0.15
C ARG A 77 -12.51 4.78 -1.38
N GLY A 78 -11.36 4.37 -1.93
CA GLY A 78 -11.11 4.31 -3.37
C GLY A 78 -10.78 5.66 -4.00
N TYR A 79 -10.21 5.60 -5.21
CA TYR A 79 -9.69 6.79 -5.89
C TYR A 79 -10.76 7.86 -6.18
N LYS A 80 -11.97 7.43 -6.57
CA LYS A 80 -13.08 8.38 -6.86
C LYS A 80 -13.50 9.18 -5.62
N ASP A 81 -13.49 8.55 -4.45
CA ASP A 81 -13.85 9.22 -3.19
C ASP A 81 -12.71 10.16 -2.73
N TYR A 82 -11.46 9.73 -2.91
CA TYR A 82 -10.29 10.58 -2.70
C TYR A 82 -10.41 11.90 -3.48
N LEU A 83 -10.70 11.84 -4.78
CA LEU A 83 -10.81 13.04 -5.62
C LEU A 83 -11.89 14.05 -5.12
N LYS A 84 -12.96 13.55 -4.49
CA LYS A 84 -14.02 14.41 -3.92
C LYS A 84 -13.57 15.09 -2.63
N LYS A 85 -12.76 14.43 -1.82
CA LYS A 85 -12.42 14.83 -0.45
C LYS A 85 -11.08 15.55 -0.33
N CYS A 86 -10.10 15.20 -1.17
CA CYS A 86 -8.71 15.60 -1.01
C CYS A 86 -8.50 17.12 -0.93
N LYS A 87 -9.29 17.93 -1.65
CA LYS A 87 -9.12 19.39 -1.68
C LYS A 87 -9.41 20.07 -0.33
N LYS A 88 -10.30 19.50 0.47
CA LYS A 88 -10.76 20.05 1.76
C LYS A 88 -10.06 19.43 2.97
N ALA A 89 -9.32 18.36 2.78
CA ALA A 89 -8.68 17.65 3.86
C ALA A 89 -7.33 18.27 4.21
N ASP A 90 -7.06 18.40 5.50
CA ASP A 90 -5.76 18.79 6.06
C ASP A 90 -4.85 17.58 6.21
N LYS A 91 -5.40 16.44 6.65
CA LYS A 91 -4.77 15.13 6.71
C LYS A 91 -5.66 14.09 6.05
N MET A 92 -5.06 13.08 5.44
CA MET A 92 -5.80 12.09 4.65
C MET A 92 -5.36 10.66 4.96
N ILE A 93 -6.35 9.75 5.03
CA ILE A 93 -6.11 8.31 4.91
C ILE A 93 -6.90 7.82 3.70
N LEU A 94 -6.21 7.22 2.74
CA LEU A 94 -6.82 6.61 1.56
C LEU A 94 -6.80 5.09 1.70
N PHE A 95 -7.97 4.49 1.84
CA PHE A 95 -8.18 3.05 1.80
C PHE A 95 -8.77 2.58 0.47
N GLN A 96 -8.68 1.28 0.20
CA GLN A 96 -9.45 0.65 -0.87
C GLN A 96 -10.96 0.84 -0.66
N SER A 97 -11.78 0.49 -1.66
CA SER A 97 -13.24 0.57 -1.54
C SER A 97 -13.75 -0.31 -0.40
N GLU A 98 -14.88 0.05 0.20
CA GLU A 98 -15.51 -0.74 1.27
C GLU A 98 -15.74 -2.19 0.85
N LYS A 99 -16.26 -2.38 -0.37
CA LYS A 99 -16.49 -3.71 -0.95
C LYS A 99 -15.21 -4.55 -1.08
N ALA A 100 -14.07 -3.93 -1.37
CA ALA A 100 -12.79 -4.61 -1.42
C ALA A 100 -12.30 -4.95 0.00
N SER A 101 -12.43 -4.02 0.95
CA SER A 101 -12.08 -4.24 2.36
C SER A 101 -12.92 -5.32 3.05
N GLU A 102 -14.19 -5.47 2.66
CA GLU A 102 -15.05 -6.56 3.14
C GLU A 102 -14.54 -7.94 2.70
N LYS A 103 -13.94 -8.01 1.51
CA LYS A 103 -13.34 -9.25 0.99
C LYS A 103 -11.99 -9.55 1.61
N ASP A 104 -11.13 -8.54 1.66
CA ASP A 104 -9.77 -8.65 2.17
C ASP A 104 -9.27 -7.29 2.69
N ARG A 105 -9.00 -7.19 4.00
CA ARG A 105 -8.45 -6.00 4.62
C ARG A 105 -6.93 -5.95 4.57
N THR A 106 -6.31 -7.10 4.38
CA THR A 106 -4.87 -7.25 4.55
C THR A 106 -4.08 -6.63 3.41
N ALA A 107 -4.67 -6.62 2.21
CA ALA A 107 -4.05 -6.03 1.02
C ALA A 107 -5.08 -5.59 -0.02
N ILE A 108 -4.69 -4.69 -0.94
CA ILE A 108 -5.45 -4.46 -2.17
C ILE A 108 -5.36 -5.74 -3.04
N PRO A 109 -6.31 -5.98 -3.96
CA PRO A 109 -6.26 -7.16 -4.82
C PRO A 109 -4.93 -7.24 -5.60
N TYR A 110 -4.43 -8.45 -5.86
CA TYR A 110 -3.29 -8.63 -6.77
C TYR A 110 -3.54 -7.99 -8.13
N ALA A 111 -2.51 -7.44 -8.75
CA ALA A 111 -2.63 -6.76 -10.03
C ALA A 111 -3.26 -7.65 -11.12
N ILE A 112 -2.98 -8.97 -11.10
CA ILE A 112 -3.55 -9.96 -12.01
C ILE A 112 -5.06 -10.22 -11.76
N ASP A 113 -5.56 -10.00 -10.52
CA ASP A 113 -6.97 -10.24 -10.11
C ASP A 113 -7.80 -8.95 -10.09
N ARG A 114 -7.17 -7.81 -10.27
CA ARG A 114 -7.76 -6.48 -10.09
C ARG A 114 -8.85 -6.18 -11.13
N THR A 115 -9.91 -5.52 -10.69
CA THR A 115 -10.92 -4.92 -11.55
C THR A 115 -10.63 -3.42 -11.76
N LYS A 116 -11.31 -2.80 -12.71
CA LYS A 116 -11.16 -1.35 -13.00
C LYS A 116 -11.57 -0.41 -11.85
N ASP A 117 -12.27 -0.92 -10.85
CA ASP A 117 -12.73 -0.12 -9.71
C ASP A 117 -11.82 -0.28 -8.48
N ASP A 118 -10.85 -1.19 -8.52
CA ASP A 118 -9.89 -1.40 -7.45
C ASP A 118 -8.74 -0.38 -7.54
N LEU A 119 -8.18 -0.01 -6.38
CA LEU A 119 -7.01 0.84 -6.31
C LEU A 119 -5.79 0.14 -6.91
N THR A 120 -4.98 0.90 -7.61
CA THR A 120 -3.63 0.51 -8.03
C THR A 120 -2.59 1.20 -7.14
N LEU A 121 -1.36 0.68 -7.11
CA LEU A 121 -0.28 1.37 -6.41
C LEU A 121 0.05 2.72 -7.08
N ALA A 122 -0.14 2.82 -8.40
CA ALA A 122 -0.03 4.09 -9.13
C ALA A 122 -1.09 5.12 -8.70
N ASP A 123 -2.36 4.70 -8.46
CA ASP A 123 -3.40 5.59 -7.93
C ASP A 123 -3.07 6.09 -6.53
N ILE A 124 -2.57 5.20 -5.67
CA ILE A 124 -2.12 5.52 -4.32
C ILE A 124 -0.97 6.53 -4.39
N THR A 125 0.05 6.27 -5.19
CA THR A 125 1.23 7.13 -5.36
C THR A 125 0.84 8.52 -5.90
N ARG A 126 0.00 8.56 -6.93
CA ARG A 126 -0.53 9.81 -7.50
C ARG A 126 -1.33 10.62 -6.48
N SER A 127 -2.16 9.93 -5.70
CA SER A 127 -2.92 10.55 -4.62
C SER A 127 -2.01 11.16 -3.56
N ALA A 128 -0.99 10.42 -3.13
CA ALA A 128 -0.03 10.88 -2.13
C ALA A 128 0.77 12.10 -2.63
N ILE A 129 1.34 12.04 -3.83
CA ILE A 129 2.10 13.15 -4.41
C ILE A 129 1.21 14.39 -4.55
N ASN A 130 0.02 14.26 -5.13
CA ASN A 130 -0.91 15.38 -5.30
C ASN A 130 -1.34 16.00 -3.96
N PHE A 131 -1.48 15.18 -2.91
CA PHE A 131 -1.87 15.67 -1.60
C PHE A 131 -0.72 16.38 -0.88
N LEU A 132 0.46 15.79 -0.91
CA LEU A 132 1.64 16.29 -0.19
C LEU A 132 2.24 17.53 -0.88
N SER A 133 2.12 17.64 -2.21
CA SER A 133 2.63 18.75 -2.99
C SER A 133 1.70 19.97 -3.05
N LYS A 134 0.57 19.99 -2.33
CA LYS A 134 -0.30 21.18 -2.25
C LYS A 134 0.42 22.45 -1.81
N ASP A 135 1.47 22.31 -1.03
CA ASP A 135 2.35 23.38 -0.61
C ASP A 135 3.80 22.92 -0.75
N LEU A 136 4.41 23.24 -1.87
CA LEU A 136 5.79 22.86 -2.20
C LEU A 136 6.84 23.62 -1.39
N SER A 137 6.45 24.73 -0.73
CA SER A 137 7.42 25.51 0.07
C SER A 137 8.04 24.71 1.23
N LYS A 138 7.39 23.63 1.66
CA LYS A 138 7.85 22.82 2.79
C LYS A 138 8.51 21.50 2.37
N GLY A 139 8.42 21.11 1.10
CA GLY A 139 8.82 19.81 0.62
C GLY A 139 8.02 18.66 1.26
N PHE A 140 8.31 17.42 0.88
CA PHE A 140 7.71 16.24 1.50
C PHE A 140 8.61 15.01 1.40
N PHE A 141 8.39 14.07 2.30
CA PHE A 141 8.87 12.69 2.22
C PHE A 141 7.70 11.78 1.89
N LEU A 142 7.88 10.85 0.98
CA LEU A 142 6.89 9.83 0.64
C LEU A 142 7.55 8.46 0.55
N MET A 143 7.06 7.51 1.35
CA MET A 143 7.36 6.09 1.21
C MET A 143 6.24 5.40 0.45
N VAL A 144 6.58 4.58 -0.53
CA VAL A 144 5.66 3.76 -1.32
C VAL A 144 6.14 2.32 -1.32
N GLU A 145 5.29 1.40 -0.88
CA GLU A 145 5.62 -0.02 -0.79
C GLU A 145 4.77 -0.86 -1.75
N GLY A 146 5.43 -1.66 -2.57
CA GLY A 146 4.84 -2.75 -3.34
C GLY A 146 4.83 -4.07 -2.54
N GLY A 147 4.19 -4.08 -1.36
CA GLY A 147 4.25 -5.21 -0.42
C GLY A 147 3.69 -6.53 -0.94
N LYS A 148 2.91 -6.48 -2.01
CA LYS A 148 2.35 -7.70 -2.64
C LYS A 148 3.37 -8.45 -3.51
N ILE A 149 4.48 -7.82 -3.88
CA ILE A 149 5.60 -8.51 -4.56
C ILE A 149 6.13 -9.62 -3.66
N ASP A 150 6.42 -9.28 -2.41
CA ASP A 150 6.88 -10.23 -1.39
C ASP A 150 5.91 -11.41 -1.21
N TRP A 151 4.62 -11.13 -1.09
CA TRP A 151 3.61 -12.18 -0.88
C TRP A 151 3.49 -13.13 -2.06
N ALA A 152 3.53 -12.62 -3.29
CA ALA A 152 3.52 -13.45 -4.49
C ALA A 152 4.78 -14.32 -4.59
N CYS A 153 5.95 -13.79 -4.19
CA CYS A 153 7.19 -14.52 -4.12
C CYS A 153 7.19 -15.60 -3.03
N HIS A 154 6.61 -15.33 -1.86
CA HIS A 154 6.40 -16.35 -0.81
C HIS A 154 5.54 -17.53 -1.28
N SER A 155 4.52 -17.26 -2.11
CA SER A 155 3.68 -18.29 -2.72
C SER A 155 4.35 -19.00 -3.92
N ASN A 156 5.55 -18.60 -4.32
CA ASN A 156 6.21 -19.03 -5.56
C ASN A 156 5.33 -18.83 -6.82
N ASP A 157 4.44 -17.82 -6.78
CA ASP A 157 3.56 -17.45 -7.88
C ASP A 157 4.24 -16.44 -8.80
N ALA A 158 5.08 -16.96 -9.70
CA ALA A 158 5.93 -16.14 -10.56
C ALA A 158 5.15 -15.18 -11.47
N ALA A 159 4.00 -15.59 -12.02
CA ALA A 159 3.22 -14.72 -12.89
C ALA A 159 2.65 -13.55 -12.09
N THR A 160 2.09 -13.80 -10.91
CA THR A 160 1.58 -12.76 -10.03
C THR A 160 2.70 -11.83 -9.57
N ALA A 161 3.89 -12.37 -9.21
CA ALA A 161 5.04 -11.55 -8.84
C ALA A 161 5.46 -10.57 -9.96
N PHE A 162 5.47 -11.00 -11.23
CA PHE A 162 5.73 -10.11 -12.36
C PHE A 162 4.66 -9.02 -12.52
N HIS A 163 3.38 -9.35 -12.29
CA HIS A 163 2.31 -8.35 -12.33
C HIS A 163 2.44 -7.32 -11.20
N GLU A 164 2.86 -7.74 -10.01
CA GLU A 164 3.09 -6.83 -8.87
C GLU A 164 4.31 -5.92 -9.10
N VAL A 165 5.39 -6.46 -9.70
CA VAL A 165 6.54 -5.63 -10.10
C VAL A 165 6.14 -4.61 -11.16
N ALA A 166 5.30 -4.99 -12.14
CA ALA A 166 4.78 -4.04 -13.13
C ALA A 166 3.86 -2.97 -12.49
N ASP A 167 3.07 -3.32 -11.47
CA ASP A 167 2.27 -2.34 -10.70
C ASP A 167 3.17 -1.34 -9.94
N MET A 168 4.29 -1.82 -9.39
CA MET A 168 5.31 -0.95 -8.78
C MET A 168 5.99 -0.05 -9.82
N ASP A 169 6.31 -0.57 -11.01
CA ASP A 169 6.87 0.21 -12.10
C ASP A 169 5.95 1.37 -12.53
N GLU A 170 4.65 1.14 -12.63
CA GLU A 170 3.67 2.20 -12.88
C GLU A 170 3.62 3.25 -11.75
N ALA A 171 3.82 2.84 -10.49
CA ALA A 171 3.94 3.77 -9.36
C ALA A 171 5.23 4.59 -9.44
N VAL A 172 6.36 3.98 -9.80
CA VAL A 172 7.64 4.67 -10.05
C VAL A 172 7.51 5.66 -11.19
N LYS A 173 6.78 5.32 -12.26
CA LYS A 173 6.49 6.24 -13.37
C LYS A 173 5.74 7.48 -12.91
N VAL A 174 4.75 7.34 -12.02
CA VAL A 174 4.06 8.49 -11.42
C VAL A 174 5.03 9.40 -10.65
N ALA A 175 5.94 8.81 -9.89
CA ALA A 175 6.98 9.58 -9.19
C ALA A 175 7.95 10.26 -10.17
N TYR A 176 8.30 9.59 -11.27
CA TYR A 176 9.16 10.15 -12.32
C TYR A 176 8.48 11.29 -13.10
N GLU A 177 7.17 11.23 -13.30
CA GLU A 177 6.39 12.34 -13.87
C GLU A 177 6.49 13.61 -13.01
N PHE A 178 6.46 13.46 -11.67
CA PHE A 178 6.70 14.56 -10.74
C PHE A 178 8.15 15.05 -10.77
N TYR A 179 9.13 14.14 -10.75
CA TYR A 179 10.54 14.46 -10.90
C TYR A 179 10.81 15.27 -12.17
N SER A 180 10.19 14.92 -13.29
CA SER A 180 10.40 15.60 -14.57
C SER A 180 9.97 17.08 -14.54
N GLN A 181 9.09 17.45 -13.60
CA GLN A 181 8.67 18.83 -13.37
C GLN A 181 9.50 19.55 -12.31
N HIS A 182 10.20 18.79 -11.47
CA HIS A 182 11.00 19.29 -10.33
C HIS A 182 12.37 18.57 -10.23
N PRO A 183 13.19 18.55 -11.30
CA PRO A 183 14.38 17.67 -11.37
C PRO A 183 15.47 18.04 -10.37
N ASP A 184 15.61 19.30 -10.05
CA ASP A 184 16.67 19.79 -9.13
C ASP A 184 16.29 19.69 -7.64
N GLU A 185 15.02 19.34 -7.35
CA GLU A 185 14.46 19.34 -5.99
C GLU A 185 13.89 17.97 -5.59
N THR A 186 14.00 16.94 -6.45
CA THR A 186 13.41 15.63 -6.22
C THR A 186 14.48 14.54 -6.23
N LEU A 187 14.47 13.70 -5.21
CA LEU A 187 15.23 12.45 -5.16
C LEU A 187 14.28 11.28 -5.15
N ILE A 188 14.43 10.35 -6.10
CA ILE A 188 13.71 9.06 -6.12
C ILE A 188 14.71 7.96 -5.78
N VAL A 189 14.37 7.13 -4.80
CA VAL A 189 15.12 5.94 -4.44
C VAL A 189 14.21 4.72 -4.64
N VAL A 190 14.67 3.75 -5.44
CA VAL A 190 13.98 2.47 -5.65
C VAL A 190 14.89 1.37 -5.11
N THR A 191 14.37 0.58 -4.19
CA THR A 191 15.13 -0.50 -3.55
C THR A 191 14.21 -1.63 -3.13
N ALA A 192 14.79 -2.80 -2.83
CA ALA A 192 14.13 -3.86 -2.09
C ALA A 192 14.74 -3.93 -0.68
N ASP A 193 14.00 -4.48 0.28
CA ASP A 193 14.45 -4.76 1.64
C ASP A 193 15.18 -6.11 1.70
N HIS A 194 14.74 -7.11 0.93
CA HIS A 194 15.35 -8.45 0.79
C HIS A 194 14.84 -9.14 -0.49
N GLU A 195 15.42 -10.28 -0.81
CA GLU A 195 14.86 -11.23 -1.76
C GLU A 195 13.79 -12.09 -1.08
N THR A 196 12.91 -12.71 -1.86
CA THR A 196 11.86 -13.60 -1.36
C THR A 196 11.59 -14.72 -2.35
N GLY A 197 11.48 -15.96 -1.83
CA GLY A 197 11.12 -17.15 -2.60
C GLY A 197 12.22 -17.68 -3.52
N GLY A 198 13.41 -17.07 -3.57
CA GLY A 198 14.55 -17.56 -4.36
C GLY A 198 14.29 -17.52 -5.88
N PHE A 199 13.47 -16.57 -6.37
CA PHE A 199 13.20 -16.45 -7.79
C PHE A 199 14.41 -15.87 -8.51
N VAL A 200 15.23 -16.74 -9.10
CA VAL A 200 16.42 -16.37 -9.86
C VAL A 200 16.37 -16.98 -11.26
N LEU A 201 16.88 -16.24 -12.24
CA LEU A 201 17.17 -16.78 -13.56
C LEU A 201 18.43 -17.61 -13.43
N GLY A 202 18.27 -18.92 -13.24
CA GLY A 202 19.39 -19.83 -13.00
C GLY A 202 20.37 -19.91 -14.16
N THR A 203 21.57 -20.41 -13.87
CA THR A 203 22.60 -20.73 -14.87
C THR A 203 22.66 -22.25 -15.07
N GLY A 204 22.56 -22.74 -16.30
CA GLY A 204 22.62 -24.16 -16.60
C GLY A 204 22.21 -24.51 -18.01
N ALA A 205 22.23 -25.80 -18.34
CA ALA A 205 21.93 -26.35 -19.67
C ALA A 205 20.40 -26.54 -19.91
N TYR A 206 19.54 -25.67 -19.36
CA TYR A 206 18.08 -25.72 -19.55
C TYR A 206 17.57 -24.47 -20.24
N LYS A 207 16.41 -24.61 -20.87
CA LYS A 207 15.72 -23.46 -21.51
C LYS A 207 14.65 -22.96 -20.55
N LEU A 208 14.74 -21.68 -20.17
CA LEU A 208 13.70 -20.99 -19.43
C LEU A 208 12.61 -20.51 -20.38
N ASN A 209 11.38 -21.01 -20.24
CA ASN A 209 10.25 -20.62 -21.07
C ASN A 209 9.31 -19.70 -20.27
N LEU A 210 9.66 -18.44 -20.11
CA LEU A 210 8.85 -17.44 -19.41
C LEU A 210 7.51 -17.16 -20.11
N GLN A 211 7.37 -17.49 -21.41
CA GLN A 211 6.14 -17.24 -22.14
C GLN A 211 4.93 -18.00 -21.59
N VAL A 212 5.15 -19.13 -20.92
CA VAL A 212 4.05 -19.91 -20.32
C VAL A 212 3.35 -19.14 -19.19
N LEU A 213 4.03 -18.23 -18.52
CA LEU A 213 3.46 -17.40 -17.45
C LEU A 213 2.31 -16.51 -17.94
N LYS A 214 2.28 -16.15 -19.21
CA LYS A 214 1.18 -15.40 -19.84
C LYS A 214 -0.17 -16.13 -19.83
N ASN A 215 -0.15 -17.46 -19.63
CA ASN A 215 -1.37 -18.26 -19.59
C ASN A 215 -2.06 -18.17 -18.21
N GLN A 216 -1.37 -17.80 -17.18
CA GLN A 216 -1.97 -17.57 -15.87
C GLN A 216 -2.85 -16.32 -15.91
N LYS A 217 -4.08 -16.42 -15.40
CA LYS A 217 -5.11 -15.36 -15.45
C LYS A 217 -5.60 -14.93 -14.08
N VAL A 218 -5.21 -15.64 -13.04
CA VAL A 218 -5.53 -15.35 -11.65
C VAL A 218 -4.32 -15.68 -10.77
N SER A 219 -4.23 -15.05 -9.62
CA SER A 219 -3.22 -15.39 -8.62
C SER A 219 -3.45 -16.80 -8.04
N GLU A 220 -2.43 -17.36 -7.38
CA GLU A 220 -2.57 -18.61 -6.63
C GLU A 220 -3.73 -18.52 -5.62
N SER A 221 -3.80 -17.44 -4.85
CA SER A 221 -4.87 -17.22 -3.89
C SER A 221 -6.24 -16.95 -4.54
N GLY A 222 -6.27 -16.39 -5.74
CA GLY A 222 -7.47 -16.23 -6.56
C GLY A 222 -8.02 -17.57 -7.02
N PHE A 223 -7.14 -18.50 -7.40
CA PHE A 223 -7.51 -19.84 -7.84
C PHE A 223 -8.14 -20.67 -6.71
N THR A 224 -7.66 -20.55 -5.50
CA THR A 224 -8.21 -21.28 -4.33
C THR A 224 -9.57 -20.78 -3.85
N ARG A 225 -10.04 -19.62 -4.37
CA ARG A 225 -11.36 -19.05 -4.05
C ARG A 225 -12.47 -19.41 -5.06
N ILE A 226 -12.13 -20.16 -6.13
CA ILE A 226 -13.07 -20.66 -7.13
C ILE A 226 -13.56 -22.06 -6.69
#